data_b38e14fce5974bd0bc9a9f06ab2fce90
#
_entry.id   b38e14fce5974bd0bc9a9f06ab2fce90
#
_cell.length_a   1.000
_cell.length_b   1.000
_cell.length_c   1.000
_cell.angle_alpha   90.00
_cell.angle_beta   90.00
_cell.angle_gamma   90.00
#
_symmetry.space_group_name_H-M   'P 1'
#
loop_
_entity.id
_entity.type
_entity.pdbx_description
1 polymer ?
#
loop_
_entity_poly.entity_id
_entity_poly.type
_entity_poly.pdbx_seq_one_letter_code
_entity_poly.pdbx_strand_id
1 'polypeptide(L)' 'VFDAAVAESKTLVNRPDNQTLLKLYSLFKQATEGDVSGRRPGFTDLIGRAKYDAWASLQGTSGDAAKQTYIDLIKELKG' A
#
# COMPACT_ATOMS: atom_id res chain seq x y z
N VAL A 1 5.71 11.79 -8.97
CA VAL A 1 6.78 10.81 -8.87
C VAL A 1 6.60 9.96 -7.62
N PHE A 2 6.82 8.68 -7.75
CA PHE A 2 6.51 7.73 -6.68
C PHE A 2 7.29 8.01 -5.38
N ASP A 3 8.59 8.24 -5.48
CA ASP A 3 9.41 8.46 -4.29
C ASP A 3 8.95 9.71 -3.52
N ALA A 4 8.57 10.76 -4.24
CA ALA A 4 8.01 11.96 -3.62
C ALA A 4 6.68 11.66 -2.94
N ALA A 5 5.83 10.83 -3.56
CA ALA A 5 4.55 10.45 -2.98
C ALA A 5 4.74 9.65 -1.70
N VAL A 6 5.72 8.75 -1.65
CA VAL A 6 6.04 7.99 -0.44
C VAL A 6 6.46 8.94 0.68
N ALA A 7 7.33 9.91 0.37
CA ALA A 7 7.75 10.90 1.36
C ALA A 7 6.56 11.73 1.85
N GLU A 8 5.68 12.15 0.94
CA GLU A 8 4.50 12.93 1.29
C GLU A 8 3.53 12.17 2.17
N SER A 9 3.42 10.83 1.98
CA SER A 9 2.52 10.02 2.80
C SER A 9 2.87 10.09 4.28
N LYS A 10 4.11 10.37 4.60
CA LYS A 10 4.60 10.47 5.97
C LYS A 10 4.35 11.84 6.60
N THR A 11 3.98 12.83 5.79
CA THR A 11 3.80 14.22 6.23
C THR A 11 2.36 14.70 6.08
N LEU A 12 1.42 13.78 5.87
CA LEU A 12 0.00 14.14 5.77
C LEU A 12 -0.48 14.76 7.07
N VAL A 13 -1.20 15.89 6.94
CA VAL A 13 -1.70 16.63 8.10
C VAL A 13 -2.71 15.79 8.87
N ASN A 14 -3.63 15.14 8.15
CA ASN A 14 -4.62 14.26 8.73
C ASN A 14 -4.23 12.81 8.48
N ARG A 15 -4.19 12.01 9.54
CA ARG A 15 -3.87 10.59 9.40
C ARG A 15 -4.98 9.88 8.64
N PRO A 16 -4.68 9.14 7.55
CA PRO A 16 -5.68 8.33 6.86
C PRO A 16 -6.27 7.25 7.78
N ASP A 17 -7.46 6.79 7.46
CA ASP A 17 -8.06 5.67 8.21
C ASP A 17 -7.28 4.37 7.96
N ASN A 18 -7.62 3.34 8.74
CA ASN A 18 -6.89 2.07 8.66
C ASN A 18 -7.00 1.40 7.28
N GLN A 19 -8.16 1.50 6.64
CA GLN A 19 -8.35 0.92 5.31
C GLN A 19 -7.47 1.62 4.28
N THR A 20 -7.39 2.95 4.35
CA THR A 20 -6.53 3.73 3.47
C THR A 20 -5.06 3.41 3.70
N LEU A 21 -4.65 3.28 4.97
CA LEU A 21 -3.29 2.90 5.31
C LEU A 21 -2.93 1.52 4.77
N LEU A 22 -3.84 0.56 4.85
CA LEU A 22 -3.64 -0.77 4.27
C LEU A 22 -3.51 -0.70 2.76
N LYS A 23 -4.32 0.13 2.10
CA LYS A 23 -4.25 0.31 0.66
C LYS A 23 -2.92 0.91 0.24
N LEU A 24 -2.44 1.93 0.96
CA LEU A 24 -1.14 2.52 0.70
C LEU A 24 -0.02 1.49 0.88
N TYR A 25 -0.08 0.70 1.95
CA TYR A 25 0.88 -0.36 2.20
C TYR A 25 0.91 -1.37 1.04
N SER A 26 -0.27 -1.85 0.64
CA SER A 26 -0.36 -2.87 -0.40
C SER A 26 0.17 -2.36 -1.75
N LEU A 27 -0.15 -1.12 -2.10
CA LEU A 27 0.35 -0.51 -3.32
C LEU A 27 1.87 -0.34 -3.27
N PHE A 28 2.40 0.07 -2.13
CA PHE A 28 3.84 0.19 -1.94
C PHE A 28 4.54 -1.16 -2.13
N LYS A 29 4.01 -2.22 -1.52
CA LYS A 29 4.60 -3.55 -1.65
C LYS A 29 4.52 -4.05 -3.09
N GLN A 30 3.38 -3.87 -3.75
CA GLN A 30 3.24 -4.31 -5.13
C GLN A 30 4.17 -3.53 -6.05
N ALA A 31 4.37 -2.23 -5.80
CA ALA A 31 5.24 -1.39 -6.62
C ALA A 31 6.72 -1.73 -6.44
N THR A 32 7.12 -2.15 -5.25
CA THR A 32 8.54 -2.36 -4.93
C THR A 32 8.96 -3.82 -4.99
N GLU A 33 8.08 -4.75 -4.63
CA GLU A 33 8.43 -6.17 -4.55
C GLU A 33 7.66 -7.03 -5.56
N GLY A 34 6.63 -6.49 -6.20
CA GLY A 34 5.81 -7.25 -7.12
C GLY A 34 4.75 -8.07 -6.39
N ASP A 35 4.37 -9.21 -6.99
CA ASP A 35 3.33 -10.05 -6.45
C ASP A 35 3.66 -10.55 -5.05
N VAL A 36 2.59 -10.74 -4.25
CA VAL A 36 2.75 -11.23 -2.89
C VAL A 36 3.55 -12.53 -2.85
N SER A 37 4.44 -12.63 -1.89
CA SER A 37 5.25 -13.82 -1.67
C SER A 37 5.36 -14.09 -0.18
N GLY A 38 5.79 -15.31 0.16
CA GLY A 38 5.94 -15.71 1.53
C GLY A 38 4.65 -16.28 2.11
N ARG A 39 4.71 -16.59 3.40
CA ARG A 39 3.60 -17.26 4.09
C ARG A 39 2.63 -16.23 4.68
N ARG A 40 1.35 -16.50 4.56
CA ARG A 40 0.33 -15.69 5.22
C ARG A 40 0.50 -15.80 6.74
N PRO A 41 0.54 -14.66 7.46
CA PRO A 41 0.65 -14.68 8.93
C PRO A 41 -0.48 -15.48 9.59
N GLY A 42 -0.21 -16.01 10.77
CA GLY A 42 -1.17 -16.83 11.50
C GLY A 42 -2.26 -16.01 12.22
N PHE A 43 -3.16 -16.74 12.91
CA PHE A 43 -4.32 -16.12 13.57
C PHE A 43 -3.94 -15.12 14.65
N THR A 44 -2.77 -15.25 15.25
CA THR A 44 -2.33 -14.36 16.32
C THR A 44 -1.80 -13.02 15.81
N ASP A 45 -1.52 -12.93 14.51
CA ASP A 45 -1.01 -11.69 13.89
C ASP A 45 -2.05 -11.11 12.95
N LEU A 46 -3.10 -10.53 13.52
CA LEU A 46 -4.21 -10.00 12.73
C LEU A 46 -3.79 -8.85 11.84
N ILE A 47 -2.91 -7.96 12.32
CA ILE A 47 -2.43 -6.83 11.54
C ILE A 47 -1.59 -7.32 10.35
N GLY A 48 -0.67 -8.27 10.60
CA GLY A 48 0.13 -8.85 9.53
C GLY A 48 -0.72 -9.56 8.49
N ARG A 49 -1.77 -10.27 8.92
CA ARG A 49 -2.70 -10.92 7.98
C ARG A 49 -3.43 -9.90 7.12
N ALA A 50 -3.89 -8.81 7.72
CA ALA A 50 -4.58 -7.76 6.98
C ALA A 50 -3.67 -7.15 5.92
N LYS A 51 -2.41 -6.88 6.27
CA LYS A 51 -1.41 -6.36 5.34
C LYS A 51 -1.14 -7.36 4.21
N TYR A 52 -0.93 -8.62 4.55
CA TYR A 52 -0.69 -9.67 3.57
C TYR A 52 -1.87 -9.79 2.60
N ASP A 53 -3.09 -9.83 3.13
CA ASP A 53 -4.29 -9.99 2.32
C ASP A 53 -4.49 -8.79 1.39
N ALA A 54 -4.22 -7.58 1.87
CA ALA A 54 -4.32 -6.38 1.06
C ALA A 54 -3.32 -6.42 -0.11
N TRP A 55 -2.09 -6.84 0.16
CA TRP A 55 -1.08 -7.00 -0.90
C TRP A 55 -1.48 -8.11 -1.87
N ALA A 56 -1.96 -9.24 -1.35
CA ALA A 56 -2.38 -10.36 -2.19
C ALA A 56 -3.52 -9.99 -3.15
N SER A 57 -4.38 -9.05 -2.75
CA SER A 57 -5.48 -8.59 -3.60
C SER A 57 -4.99 -7.85 -4.86
N LEU A 58 -3.74 -7.41 -4.87
CA LEU A 58 -3.14 -6.70 -6.00
C LEU A 58 -2.34 -7.63 -6.92
N GLN A 59 -2.34 -8.93 -6.66
CA GLN A 59 -1.58 -9.88 -7.46
C GLN A 59 -1.90 -9.70 -8.94
N GLY A 60 -0.88 -9.66 -9.77
CA GLY A 60 -1.03 -9.42 -11.20
C GLY A 60 -0.94 -7.97 -11.62
N THR A 61 -1.02 -7.03 -10.66
CA THR A 61 -0.87 -5.61 -10.97
C THR A 61 0.60 -5.30 -11.23
N SER A 62 0.89 -4.58 -12.33
CA SER A 62 2.28 -4.19 -12.63
C SER A 62 2.79 -3.19 -11.60
N GLY A 63 4.11 -3.16 -11.40
CA GLY A 63 4.74 -2.19 -10.50
C GLY A 63 4.43 -0.76 -10.90
N ASP A 64 4.43 -0.48 -12.21
CA ASP A 64 4.14 0.87 -12.71
C ASP A 64 2.69 1.27 -12.42
N ALA A 65 1.73 0.36 -12.60
CA ALA A 65 0.34 0.64 -12.29
C ALA A 65 0.15 0.88 -10.80
N ALA A 66 0.82 0.08 -9.95
CA ALA A 66 0.76 0.26 -8.50
C ALA A 66 1.34 1.60 -8.08
N LYS A 67 2.47 2.02 -8.68
CA LYS A 67 3.08 3.32 -8.41
C LYS A 67 2.14 4.47 -8.76
N GLN A 68 1.51 4.39 -9.92
CA GLN A 68 0.60 5.44 -10.37
C GLN A 68 -0.61 5.54 -9.45
N THR A 69 -1.18 4.42 -9.06
CA THR A 69 -2.32 4.41 -8.13
C THR A 69 -1.92 4.98 -6.77
N TYR A 70 -0.73 4.66 -6.29
CA TYR A 70 -0.20 5.22 -5.05
C TYR A 70 -0.10 6.74 -5.13
N ILE A 71 0.48 7.25 -6.21
CA ILE A 71 0.62 8.70 -6.43
C ILE A 71 -0.75 9.37 -6.44
N ASP A 72 -1.71 8.80 -7.17
CA ASP A 72 -3.05 9.35 -7.27
C ASP A 72 -3.75 9.39 -5.91
N LEU A 73 -3.58 8.33 -5.11
CA LEU A 73 -4.18 8.26 -3.78
C LEU A 73 -3.59 9.33 -2.85
N ILE A 74 -2.27 9.53 -2.90
CA ILE A 74 -1.62 10.57 -2.08
C ILE A 74 -2.13 11.95 -2.48
N LYS A 75 -2.33 12.21 -3.77
CA LYS A 75 -2.90 13.49 -4.23
C LYS A 75 -4.30 13.70 -3.68
N GLU A 76 -5.12 12.67 -3.66
CA GLU A 76 -6.46 12.74 -3.06
C GLU A 76 -6.40 13.07 -1.58
N LEU A 77 -5.47 12.45 -0.84
CA LEU A 77 -5.33 12.65 0.60
C LEU A 77 -4.82 14.04 0.95
N LYS A 78 -4.07 14.64 0.06
CA LYS A 78 -3.61 16.02 0.26
C LYS A 78 -4.71 17.05 0.05
N GLY A 79 -5.75 16.65 -0.62
CA GLY A 79 -6.86 17.52 -0.92
C GLY A 79 -6.64 18.30 -2.18
#